data_471f9f352251c90757746665213a83eb
#
_entry.id   471f9f352251c90757746665213a83eb
#
_cell.length_a   1.000
_cell.length_b   1.000
_cell.length_c   1.000
_cell.angle_alpha   90.00
_cell.angle_beta   90.00
_cell.angle_gamma   90.00
#
_symmetry.space_group_name_H-M   'P 1'
#
loop_
_entity.id
_entity.type
_entity.pdbx_description
1 polymer ?
#
loop_
_entity_poly.entity_id
_entity_poly.type
_entity_poly.pdbx_seq_one_letter_code
_entity_poly.pdbx_strand_id
1 'polypeptide(L)'
;MMKYKVIALVGKAGAGKDSLLDEVLTGNLGKYDLHEIVSYTTREPRQGEIDGFSYHFVDKYTFADMVHDGRMLEYTKFNSWMYGTALDSLSTEKTNIGVFNPAGIISLMNRPDIDLYVIYITATDKERLIRQLTREENPDVREILRRYDADEDDFYLFEQHTIRKLVHFTRIENGDHTFYDALDALEKTLDKIV
;
A
#
# COMPACT_ATOMS: atom_id res chain seq x y z
N MET A 1 -4.87 -16.57 -20.28
CA MET A 1 -4.04 -16.39 -19.10
C MET A 1 -4.90 -15.69 -18.07
N MET A 2 -5.05 -16.23 -16.85
CA MET A 2 -5.90 -15.62 -15.82
C MET A 2 -5.21 -14.34 -15.36
N LYS A 3 -5.90 -13.20 -15.36
CA LYS A 3 -5.37 -11.94 -14.88
C LYS A 3 -5.88 -11.70 -13.46
N TYR A 4 -4.95 -11.38 -12.56
CA TYR A 4 -5.32 -10.84 -11.25
C TYR A 4 -5.64 -9.36 -11.42
N LYS A 5 -6.83 -8.92 -11.01
CA LYS A 5 -7.13 -7.50 -10.91
C LYS A 5 -6.63 -7.00 -9.57
N VAL A 6 -5.79 -5.97 -9.57
CA VAL A 6 -5.13 -5.41 -8.38
C VAL A 6 -5.32 -3.91 -8.33
N ILE A 7 -5.94 -3.44 -7.26
CA ILE A 7 -6.04 -2.02 -6.87
C ILE A 7 -4.92 -1.74 -5.88
N ALA A 8 -3.96 -0.94 -6.27
CA ALA A 8 -2.81 -0.60 -5.46
C ALA A 8 -2.91 0.84 -4.93
N LEU A 9 -3.12 0.99 -3.62
CA LEU A 9 -3.03 2.28 -2.95
C LEU A 9 -1.55 2.61 -2.72
N VAL A 10 -1.09 3.74 -3.21
CA VAL A 10 0.28 4.20 -3.06
C VAL A 10 0.27 5.65 -2.57
N GLY A 11 1.28 6.05 -1.81
CA GLY A 11 1.38 7.41 -1.28
C GLY A 11 2.39 7.48 -0.13
N LYS A 12 2.92 8.66 0.11
CA LYS A 12 3.91 8.93 1.16
C LYS A 12 3.35 8.61 2.56
N ALA A 13 4.22 8.39 3.53
CA ALA A 13 3.82 8.17 4.93
C ALA A 13 2.97 9.34 5.45
N GLY A 14 1.90 9.05 6.20
CA GLY A 14 0.95 10.06 6.68
C GLY A 14 -0.08 10.55 5.66
N ALA A 15 -0.06 10.05 4.41
CA ALA A 15 -1.07 10.41 3.40
C ALA A 15 -2.48 9.82 3.68
N GLY A 16 -2.60 8.85 4.62
CA GLY A 16 -3.88 8.28 5.04
C GLY A 16 -4.36 7.09 4.21
N LYS A 17 -3.45 6.38 3.53
CA LYS A 17 -3.76 5.17 2.75
C LYS A 17 -4.47 4.09 3.56
N ASP A 18 -3.93 3.79 4.76
CA ASP A 18 -4.46 2.74 5.62
C ASP A 18 -5.87 3.08 6.11
N SER A 19 -6.12 4.36 6.47
CA SER A 19 -7.45 4.81 6.90
C SER A 19 -8.48 4.74 5.78
N LEU A 20 -8.08 5.09 4.54
CA LEU A 20 -8.97 4.96 3.37
C LEU A 20 -9.22 3.49 3.02
N LEU A 21 -8.19 2.62 3.12
CA LEU A 21 -8.35 1.19 2.90
C LEU A 21 -9.29 0.57 3.93
N ASP A 22 -9.16 0.93 5.20
CA ASP A 22 -10.01 0.44 6.27
C ASP A 22 -11.50 0.81 6.03
N GLU A 23 -11.78 2.05 5.62
CA GLU A 23 -13.14 2.47 5.25
C GLU A 23 -13.71 1.69 4.04
N VAL A 24 -12.85 1.31 3.10
CA VAL A 24 -13.27 0.48 1.95
C VAL A 24 -13.59 -0.95 2.37
N LEU A 25 -12.84 -1.51 3.30
CA LEU A 25 -12.99 -2.92 3.70
C LEU A 25 -14.06 -3.12 4.78
N THR A 26 -14.14 -2.22 5.75
CA THR A 26 -14.96 -2.41 6.97
C THR A 26 -15.96 -1.29 7.23
N GLY A 27 -15.75 -0.11 6.64
CA GLY A 27 -16.54 1.10 6.86
C GLY A 27 -17.73 1.25 5.92
N ASN A 28 -18.08 2.51 5.63
CA ASN A 28 -19.22 2.86 4.79
C ASN A 28 -19.11 2.37 3.34
N LEU A 29 -17.89 2.10 2.86
CA LEU A 29 -17.61 1.56 1.53
C LEU A 29 -17.46 0.03 1.51
N GLY A 30 -17.72 -0.68 2.61
CA GLY A 30 -17.68 -2.15 2.71
C GLY A 30 -18.69 -2.90 1.83
N LYS A 31 -19.31 -2.20 0.86
CA LYS A 31 -20.23 -2.77 -0.15
C LYS A 31 -19.51 -3.52 -1.28
N TYR A 32 -18.20 -3.29 -1.45
CA TYR A 32 -17.42 -3.92 -2.51
C TYR A 32 -16.93 -5.29 -2.07
N ASP A 33 -17.11 -6.30 -2.93
CA ASP A 33 -16.55 -7.65 -2.70
C ASP A 33 -15.07 -7.69 -3.09
N LEU A 34 -14.22 -7.11 -2.23
CA LEU A 34 -12.79 -7.02 -2.42
C LEU A 34 -12.04 -8.07 -1.61
N HIS A 35 -10.85 -8.41 -2.05
CA HIS A 35 -9.90 -9.23 -1.33
C HIS A 35 -8.73 -8.36 -0.88
N GLU A 36 -8.56 -8.21 0.44
CA GLU A 36 -7.42 -7.50 1.01
C GLU A 36 -6.12 -8.28 0.79
N ILE A 37 -5.13 -7.58 0.28
CA ILE A 37 -3.78 -8.14 0.12
C ILE A 37 -3.02 -7.99 1.42
N VAL A 38 -2.79 -9.09 2.12
CA VAL A 38 -1.96 -9.11 3.34
C VAL A 38 -0.51 -9.41 2.94
N SER A 39 0.39 -8.46 3.21
CA SER A 39 1.81 -8.59 2.90
C SER A 39 2.56 -9.44 3.93
N TYR A 40 3.71 -9.99 3.54
CA TYR A 40 4.65 -10.70 4.40
C TYR A 40 5.70 -9.75 4.98
N THR A 41 6.13 -10.02 6.21
CA THR A 41 7.25 -9.28 6.83
C THR A 41 8.08 -10.15 7.76
N THR A 42 9.38 -9.81 7.84
CA THR A 42 10.29 -10.42 8.83
C THR A 42 10.43 -9.60 10.11
N ARG A 43 9.63 -8.55 10.24
CA ARG A 43 9.54 -7.75 11.47
C ARG A 43 8.67 -8.48 12.49
N GLU A 44 9.07 -8.41 13.75
CA GLU A 44 8.21 -8.89 14.84
C GLU A 44 6.90 -8.11 14.92
N PRO A 45 5.78 -8.76 15.28
CA PRO A 45 4.50 -8.08 15.48
C PRO A 45 4.61 -6.95 16.51
N ARG A 46 3.95 -5.83 16.27
CA ARG A 46 3.74 -4.78 17.26
C ARG A 46 2.53 -5.10 18.13
N GLN A 47 2.38 -4.35 19.22
CA GLN A 47 1.19 -4.48 20.06
C GLN A 47 -0.09 -4.21 19.24
N GLY A 48 -1.02 -5.16 19.26
CA GLY A 48 -2.29 -5.08 18.54
C GLY A 48 -2.26 -5.60 17.09
N GLU A 49 -1.09 -5.91 16.53
CA GLU A 49 -1.00 -6.55 15.21
C GLU A 49 -1.28 -8.06 15.31
N ILE A 50 -2.01 -8.59 14.34
CA ILE A 50 -2.45 -9.99 14.29
C ILE A 50 -1.91 -10.62 13.00
N ASP A 51 -1.28 -11.81 13.16
CA ASP A 51 -0.79 -12.59 12.04
C ASP A 51 -1.93 -13.01 11.10
N GLY A 52 -1.68 -12.88 9.78
CA GLY A 52 -2.67 -13.13 8.74
C GLY A 52 -3.69 -12.01 8.54
N PHE A 53 -3.65 -10.95 9.37
CA PHE A 53 -4.49 -9.76 9.22
C PHE A 53 -3.65 -8.51 8.96
N SER A 54 -2.76 -8.14 9.90
CA SER A 54 -1.89 -6.97 9.73
C SER A 54 -0.76 -7.25 8.75
N TYR A 55 -0.14 -8.41 8.92
CA TYR A 55 0.89 -9.01 8.06
C TYR A 55 0.89 -10.53 8.26
N HIS A 56 1.48 -11.25 7.31
CA HIS A 56 2.02 -12.59 7.56
C HIS A 56 3.42 -12.43 8.14
N PHE A 57 3.56 -12.67 9.45
CA PHE A 57 4.85 -12.56 10.14
C PHE A 57 5.64 -13.85 9.96
N VAL A 58 6.77 -13.77 9.28
CA VAL A 58 7.64 -14.92 8.99
C VAL A 58 9.08 -14.63 9.38
N ASP A 59 9.87 -15.66 9.64
CA ASP A 59 11.29 -15.49 9.87
C ASP A 59 12.07 -15.20 8.56
N LYS A 60 13.33 -14.80 8.71
CA LYS A 60 14.19 -14.41 7.57
C LYS A 60 14.47 -15.56 6.60
N TYR A 61 14.51 -16.79 7.10
CA TYR A 61 14.78 -17.98 6.28
C TYR A 61 13.55 -18.30 5.43
N THR A 62 12.38 -18.36 6.06
CA THR A 62 11.09 -18.52 5.35
C THR A 62 10.90 -17.47 4.27
N PHE A 63 11.18 -16.19 4.58
CA PHE A 63 11.08 -15.13 3.59
C PHE A 63 12.08 -15.32 2.44
N ALA A 64 13.33 -15.69 2.73
CA ALA A 64 14.34 -15.93 1.72
C ALA A 64 13.97 -17.11 0.81
N ASP A 65 13.41 -18.18 1.36
CA ASP A 65 12.90 -19.33 0.59
C ASP A 65 11.75 -18.90 -0.35
N MET A 66 10.83 -18.06 0.12
CA MET A 66 9.75 -17.51 -0.72
C MET A 66 10.28 -16.68 -1.90
N VAL A 67 11.34 -15.89 -1.67
CA VAL A 67 12.02 -15.16 -2.75
C VAL A 67 12.71 -16.10 -3.72
N HIS A 68 13.45 -17.10 -3.21
CA HIS A 68 14.18 -18.09 -4.01
C HIS A 68 13.24 -18.91 -4.90
N ASP A 69 12.11 -19.31 -4.37
CA ASP A 69 11.09 -20.11 -5.06
C ASP A 69 10.22 -19.28 -6.05
N GLY A 70 10.49 -17.96 -6.16
CA GLY A 70 9.74 -17.06 -7.06
C GLY A 70 8.28 -16.83 -6.63
N ARG A 71 7.95 -17.06 -5.37
CA ARG A 71 6.61 -16.86 -4.82
C ARG A 71 6.28 -15.38 -4.59
N MET A 72 7.31 -14.51 -4.44
CA MET A 72 7.12 -13.08 -4.22
C MET A 72 6.81 -12.35 -5.52
N LEU A 73 5.76 -11.54 -5.50
CA LEU A 73 5.41 -10.59 -6.57
C LEU A 73 6.33 -9.39 -6.55
N GLU A 74 6.59 -8.92 -5.35
CA GLU A 74 7.49 -7.82 -5.04
C GLU A 74 8.03 -7.99 -3.63
N TYR A 75 9.19 -7.43 -3.35
CA TYR A 75 9.71 -7.31 -1.99
C TYR A 75 10.69 -6.16 -1.88
N THR A 76 10.83 -5.63 -0.67
CA THR A 76 11.77 -4.56 -0.35
C THR A 76 12.40 -4.80 1.02
N LYS A 77 13.59 -4.25 1.20
CA LYS A 77 14.26 -4.22 2.50
C LYS A 77 14.11 -2.83 3.11
N PHE A 78 13.59 -2.79 4.31
CA PHE A 78 13.49 -1.57 5.09
C PHE A 78 14.16 -1.78 6.45
N ASN A 79 15.20 -1.01 6.75
CA ASN A 79 16.10 -1.26 7.88
C ASN A 79 16.69 -2.68 7.81
N SER A 80 16.42 -3.50 8.84
CA SER A 80 16.87 -4.89 8.92
C SER A 80 15.76 -5.88 8.54
N TRP A 81 14.56 -5.41 8.21
CA TRP A 81 13.40 -6.21 7.91
C TRP A 81 13.10 -6.26 6.41
N MET A 82 12.50 -7.38 6.01
CA MET A 82 11.96 -7.56 4.68
C MET A 82 10.45 -7.38 4.71
N TYR A 83 9.92 -6.82 3.64
CA TYR A 83 8.49 -6.68 3.38
C TYR A 83 8.23 -7.12 1.95
N GLY A 84 7.11 -7.75 1.69
CA GLY A 84 6.78 -8.15 0.33
C GLY A 84 5.39 -8.75 0.20
N THR A 85 4.93 -8.84 -1.03
CA THR A 85 3.64 -9.44 -1.38
C THR A 85 3.89 -10.71 -2.16
N ALA A 86 3.27 -11.80 -1.75
CA ALA A 86 3.38 -13.09 -2.45
C ALA A 86 2.18 -13.33 -3.37
N LEU A 87 2.35 -14.22 -4.34
CA LEU A 87 1.30 -14.57 -5.30
C LEU A 87 0.10 -15.24 -4.60
N ASP A 88 0.34 -15.98 -3.53
CA ASP A 88 -0.69 -16.64 -2.72
C ASP A 88 -1.52 -15.66 -1.86
N SER A 89 -1.09 -14.39 -1.75
CA SER A 89 -1.88 -13.31 -1.17
C SER A 89 -2.93 -12.75 -2.12
N LEU A 90 -3.01 -13.23 -3.37
CA LEU A 90 -3.97 -12.72 -4.34
C LEU A 90 -5.12 -13.70 -4.56
N SER A 91 -6.34 -13.18 -4.58
CA SER A 91 -7.53 -13.90 -5.03
C SER A 91 -7.63 -13.89 -6.57
N THR A 92 -7.99 -15.02 -7.15
CA THR A 92 -8.34 -15.14 -8.57
C THR A 92 -9.82 -14.87 -8.87
N GLU A 93 -10.64 -14.81 -7.81
CA GLU A 93 -12.10 -14.67 -7.90
C GLU A 93 -12.57 -13.24 -7.61
N LYS A 94 -11.80 -12.51 -6.80
CA LYS A 94 -12.14 -11.15 -6.35
C LYS A 94 -11.12 -10.14 -6.87
N THR A 95 -11.55 -8.89 -6.94
CA THR A 95 -10.63 -7.76 -7.11
C THR A 95 -9.80 -7.58 -5.85
N ASN A 96 -8.49 -7.64 -6.00
CA ASN A 96 -7.54 -7.49 -4.90
C ASN A 96 -7.28 -6.02 -4.62
N ILE A 97 -7.12 -5.65 -3.35
CA ILE A 97 -6.77 -4.29 -2.94
C ILE A 97 -5.70 -4.33 -1.85
N GLY A 98 -4.73 -3.43 -1.91
CA GLY A 98 -3.67 -3.35 -0.90
C GLY A 98 -2.85 -2.08 -1.01
N VAL A 99 -1.97 -1.87 0.00
CA VAL A 99 -1.05 -0.74 0.06
C VAL A 99 0.32 -1.16 -0.46
N PHE A 100 0.88 -0.37 -1.37
CA PHE A 100 2.19 -0.62 -1.97
C PHE A 100 3.09 0.61 -1.88
N ASN A 101 4.40 0.37 -1.92
CA ASN A 101 5.39 1.42 -2.13
C ASN A 101 5.68 1.60 -3.64
N PRO A 102 6.41 2.64 -4.07
CA PRO A 102 6.76 2.86 -5.47
C PRO A 102 7.46 1.68 -6.15
N ALA A 103 8.38 1.00 -5.44
CA ALA A 103 9.09 -0.16 -5.97
C ALA A 103 8.15 -1.34 -6.23
N GLY A 104 7.18 -1.57 -5.33
CA GLY A 104 6.13 -2.58 -5.50
C GLY A 104 5.27 -2.31 -6.74
N ILE A 105 4.86 -1.05 -6.97
CA ILE A 105 4.13 -0.67 -8.19
C ILE A 105 4.94 -0.99 -9.44
N ILE A 106 6.23 -0.67 -9.47
CA ILE A 106 7.11 -0.96 -10.62
C ILE A 106 7.19 -2.47 -10.86
N SER A 107 7.29 -3.27 -9.82
CA SER A 107 7.31 -4.73 -9.92
C SER A 107 6.00 -5.28 -10.50
N LEU A 108 4.85 -4.81 -10.00
CA LEU A 108 3.53 -5.21 -10.48
C LEU A 108 3.28 -4.80 -11.94
N MET A 109 3.73 -3.59 -12.35
CA MET A 109 3.60 -3.11 -13.74
C MET A 109 4.27 -4.04 -14.77
N ASN A 110 5.34 -4.72 -14.38
CA ASN A 110 6.10 -5.59 -15.26
C ASN A 110 5.53 -7.01 -15.36
N ARG A 111 4.43 -7.30 -14.69
CA ARG A 111 3.79 -8.61 -14.69
C ARG A 111 2.63 -8.69 -15.68
N PRO A 112 2.70 -9.61 -16.65
CA PRO A 112 1.65 -9.75 -17.68
C PRO A 112 0.36 -10.39 -17.17
N ASP A 113 0.39 -10.99 -15.97
CA ASP A 113 -0.74 -11.64 -15.30
C ASP A 113 -1.49 -10.70 -14.33
N ILE A 114 -1.01 -9.45 -14.14
CA ILE A 114 -1.62 -8.43 -13.30
C ILE A 114 -2.30 -7.35 -14.15
N ASP A 115 -3.58 -7.11 -13.85
CA ASP A 115 -4.33 -5.94 -14.33
C ASP A 115 -4.31 -4.89 -13.20
N LEU A 116 -3.39 -3.92 -13.32
CA LEU A 116 -3.02 -3.01 -12.24
C LEU A 116 -3.74 -1.66 -12.32
N TYR A 117 -4.45 -1.30 -11.26
CA TYR A 117 -5.07 0.00 -11.04
C TYR A 117 -4.37 0.72 -9.89
N VAL A 118 -3.71 1.84 -10.16
CA VAL A 118 -2.95 2.59 -9.16
C VAL A 118 -3.74 3.79 -8.69
N ILE A 119 -3.97 3.89 -7.39
CA ILE A 119 -4.59 5.03 -6.73
C ILE A 119 -3.56 5.70 -5.84
N TYR A 120 -3.10 6.88 -6.28
CA TYR A 120 -2.07 7.66 -5.58
C TYR A 120 -2.73 8.64 -4.60
N ILE A 121 -2.61 8.32 -3.31
CA ILE A 121 -3.11 9.15 -2.21
C ILE A 121 -2.05 10.19 -1.84
N THR A 122 -2.44 11.45 -1.88
CA THR A 122 -1.57 12.60 -1.55
C THR A 122 -2.15 13.42 -0.39
N ALA A 123 -1.28 14.06 0.38
CA ALA A 123 -1.60 15.08 1.36
C ALA A 123 -0.43 16.06 1.46
N THR A 124 -0.66 17.24 1.99
CA THR A 124 0.43 18.21 2.17
C THR A 124 1.46 17.71 3.18
N ASP A 125 2.69 18.18 3.08
CA ASP A 125 3.77 17.81 4.00
C ASP A 125 3.43 18.13 5.45
N LYS A 126 2.78 19.27 5.66
CA LYS A 126 2.30 19.69 6.98
C LYS A 126 1.31 18.66 7.56
N GLU A 127 0.32 18.26 6.79
CA GLU A 127 -0.69 17.28 7.22
C GLU A 127 -0.07 15.92 7.49
N ARG A 128 0.79 15.46 6.61
CA ARG A 128 1.52 14.20 6.75
C ARG A 128 2.34 14.15 8.04
N LEU A 129 3.11 15.22 8.31
CA LEU A 129 3.94 15.33 9.52
C LEU A 129 3.07 15.42 10.79
N ILE A 130 2.02 16.25 10.79
CA ILE A 130 1.11 16.36 11.93
C ILE A 130 0.50 14.99 12.25
N ARG A 131 -0.04 14.27 11.28
CA ARG A 131 -0.64 12.95 11.45
C ARG A 131 0.34 11.94 12.05
N GLN A 132 1.59 11.91 11.58
CA GLN A 132 2.62 11.02 12.10
C GLN A 132 3.04 11.39 13.53
N LEU A 133 3.15 12.68 13.85
CA LEU A 133 3.52 13.17 15.17
C LEU A 133 2.41 12.98 16.22
N THR A 134 1.14 12.94 15.80
CA THR A 134 -0.02 12.80 16.70
C THR A 134 -0.56 11.38 16.78
N ARG A 135 -0.05 10.45 15.98
CA ARG A 135 -0.51 9.06 15.95
C ARG A 135 -0.25 8.28 17.23
N GLU A 136 0.83 8.60 17.91
CA GLU A 136 1.28 7.94 19.14
C GLU A 136 1.51 9.00 20.21
N GLU A 137 1.32 8.65 21.49
CA GLU A 137 1.55 9.56 22.61
C GLU A 137 3.02 10.00 22.69
N ASN A 138 3.96 9.10 22.40
CA ASN A 138 5.41 9.36 22.42
C ASN A 138 6.04 8.95 21.08
N PRO A 139 5.88 9.75 20.01
CA PRO A 139 6.35 9.39 18.69
C PRO A 139 7.89 9.46 18.60
N ASP A 140 8.49 8.50 17.88
CA ASP A 140 9.89 8.59 17.48
C ASP A 140 10.06 9.61 16.35
N VAL A 141 10.31 10.86 16.73
CA VAL A 141 10.46 11.99 15.79
C VAL A 141 11.61 11.76 14.81
N ARG A 142 12.71 11.12 15.23
CA ARG A 142 13.86 10.85 14.33
C ARG A 142 13.49 9.85 13.26
N GLU A 143 12.75 8.81 13.62
CA GLU A 143 12.26 7.83 12.64
C GLU A 143 11.22 8.45 11.70
N ILE A 144 10.34 9.34 12.19
CA ILE A 144 9.38 10.07 11.35
C ILE A 144 10.10 10.92 10.31
N LEU A 145 11.12 11.70 10.71
CA LEU A 145 11.90 12.53 9.80
C LEU A 145 12.69 11.67 8.80
N ARG A 146 13.31 10.59 9.26
CA ARG A 146 14.02 9.66 8.38
C ARG A 146 13.09 9.07 7.31
N ARG A 147 11.86 8.70 7.66
CA ARG A 147 10.84 8.21 6.71
C ARG A 147 10.40 9.29 5.76
N TYR A 148 10.25 10.50 6.27
CA TYR A 148 9.89 11.65 5.44
C TYR A 148 10.91 11.86 4.33
N ASP A 149 12.21 11.88 4.66
CA ASP A 149 13.29 12.06 3.69
C ASP A 149 13.34 10.88 2.68
N ALA A 150 13.20 9.64 3.15
CA ALA A 150 13.16 8.46 2.28
C ALA A 150 11.98 8.49 1.31
N ASP A 151 10.80 8.92 1.76
CA ASP A 151 9.64 9.10 0.90
C ASP A 151 9.88 10.16 -0.19
N GLU A 152 10.58 11.27 0.11
CA GLU A 152 10.87 12.29 -0.89
C GLU A 152 11.71 11.69 -2.04
N ASP A 153 12.72 10.90 -1.73
CA ASP A 153 13.58 10.24 -2.73
C ASP A 153 12.81 9.19 -3.54
N ASP A 154 12.07 8.30 -2.88
CA ASP A 154 11.32 7.21 -3.51
C ASP A 154 10.21 7.76 -4.43
N PHE A 155 9.48 8.76 -3.97
CA PHE A 155 8.37 9.33 -4.73
C PHE A 155 8.80 10.32 -5.80
N TYR A 156 9.98 10.96 -5.69
CA TYR A 156 10.50 11.80 -6.76
C TYR A 156 10.61 11.03 -8.09
N LEU A 157 11.25 9.86 -8.06
CA LEU A 157 11.39 9.02 -9.25
C LEU A 157 10.04 8.45 -9.72
N PHE A 158 9.18 8.09 -8.78
CA PHE A 158 7.84 7.60 -9.07
C PHE A 158 7.01 8.65 -9.83
N GLU A 159 6.97 9.88 -9.35
CA GLU A 159 6.23 10.99 -9.97
C GLU A 159 6.80 11.39 -11.33
N GLN A 160 8.11 11.42 -11.48
CA GLN A 160 8.75 11.87 -12.72
C GLN A 160 8.68 10.82 -13.84
N HIS A 161 8.78 9.53 -13.50
CA HIS A 161 9.01 8.49 -14.50
C HIS A 161 7.98 7.37 -14.50
N THR A 162 7.42 6.98 -13.35
CA THR A 162 6.56 5.80 -13.23
C THR A 162 5.10 6.13 -13.57
N ILE A 163 4.54 7.20 -13.03
CA ILE A 163 3.14 7.58 -13.22
C ILE A 163 2.77 7.66 -14.71
N ARG A 164 3.65 8.21 -15.55
CA ARG A 164 3.42 8.38 -16.99
C ARG A 164 3.29 7.08 -17.78
N LYS A 165 3.71 5.96 -17.19
CA LYS A 165 3.68 4.62 -17.79
C LYS A 165 2.49 3.78 -17.32
N LEU A 166 1.75 4.27 -16.31
CA LEU A 166 0.59 3.56 -15.76
C LEU A 166 -0.60 3.69 -16.72
N VAL A 167 -1.24 2.56 -17.01
CA VAL A 167 -2.44 2.50 -17.86
C VAL A 167 -3.65 3.01 -17.06
N HIS A 168 -3.80 2.55 -15.82
CA HIS A 168 -4.88 2.94 -14.93
C HIS A 168 -4.30 3.67 -13.73
N PHE A 169 -4.50 4.98 -13.68
CA PHE A 169 -3.95 5.84 -12.64
C PHE A 169 -4.96 6.90 -12.22
N THR A 170 -5.15 7.03 -10.91
CA THR A 170 -5.97 8.09 -10.29
C THR A 170 -5.19 8.70 -9.14
N ARG A 171 -5.21 10.04 -9.02
CA ARG A 171 -4.68 10.75 -7.85
C ARG A 171 -5.85 11.24 -7.01
N ILE A 172 -5.76 11.03 -5.70
CA ILE A 172 -6.74 11.49 -4.71
C ILE A 172 -5.99 12.29 -3.64
N GLU A 173 -6.44 13.51 -3.40
CA GLU A 173 -5.94 14.35 -2.32
C GLU A 173 -6.71 14.07 -1.04
N ASN A 174 -5.99 13.79 0.05
CA ASN A 174 -6.54 13.49 1.37
C ASN A 174 -6.02 14.48 2.40
N GLY A 175 -6.51 15.71 2.38
CA GLY A 175 -6.25 16.75 3.40
C GLY A 175 -7.12 16.58 4.64
N ASP A 176 -6.77 17.28 5.74
CA ASP A 176 -7.48 17.15 7.02
C ASP A 176 -8.96 17.56 6.95
N HIS A 177 -9.28 18.51 6.07
CA HIS A 177 -10.66 18.93 5.84
C HIS A 177 -11.33 18.24 4.66
N THR A 178 -10.63 17.29 4.02
CA THR A 178 -11.05 16.64 2.77
C THR A 178 -11.09 15.12 2.86
N PHE A 179 -11.05 14.52 4.07
CA PHE A 179 -11.10 13.06 4.23
C PHE A 179 -12.36 12.46 3.59
N TYR A 180 -13.51 13.06 3.83
CA TYR A 180 -14.77 12.61 3.22
C TYR A 180 -14.81 12.86 1.71
N ASP A 181 -14.19 13.93 1.22
CA ASP A 181 -14.05 14.18 -0.22
C ASP A 181 -13.11 13.15 -0.86
N ALA A 182 -12.04 12.78 -0.16
CA ALA A 182 -11.13 11.71 -0.60
C ALA A 182 -11.83 10.34 -0.62
N LEU A 183 -12.68 10.08 0.37
CA LEU A 183 -13.48 8.85 0.44
C LEU A 183 -14.49 8.78 -0.71
N ASP A 184 -15.21 9.86 -1.00
CA ASP A 184 -16.14 9.98 -2.13
C ASP A 184 -15.43 9.82 -3.48
N ALA A 185 -14.24 10.41 -3.63
CA ALA A 185 -13.41 10.25 -4.83
C ALA A 185 -12.92 8.81 -4.99
N LEU A 186 -12.59 8.14 -3.88
CA LEU A 186 -12.20 6.73 -3.86
C LEU A 186 -13.39 5.85 -4.26
N GLU A 187 -14.58 6.09 -3.69
CA GLU A 187 -15.82 5.40 -4.05
C GLU A 187 -16.11 5.49 -5.55
N LYS A 188 -16.11 6.70 -6.10
CA LYS A 188 -16.32 6.94 -7.54
C LYS A 188 -15.26 6.27 -8.42
N THR A 189 -14.06 6.07 -7.88
CA THR A 189 -12.98 5.36 -8.59
C THR A 189 -13.24 3.86 -8.54
N LEU A 190 -13.62 3.31 -7.39
CA LEU A 190 -13.94 1.89 -7.21
C LEU A 190 -15.15 1.48 -8.06
N ASP A 191 -16.21 2.29 -8.15
CA ASP A 191 -17.39 2.04 -8.98
C ASP A 191 -17.06 1.84 -10.48
N LYS A 192 -15.91 2.33 -10.94
CA LYS A 192 -15.44 2.15 -12.32
C LYS A 192 -14.54 0.92 -12.49
N ILE A 193 -13.98 0.43 -11.39
CA ILE A 193 -12.99 -0.66 -11.41
C ILE A 193 -13.67 -1.99 -11.09
N VAL A 194 -14.51 -2.00 -10.06
CA VAL A 194 -15.18 -3.20 -9.54
C VAL A 194 -16.51 -3.40 -10.23
#